data_d9a8e55b6c07d5862bb84a3691f158df
#
_entry.id   d9a8e55b6c07d5862bb84a3691f158df
#
_cell.length_a   1.000
_cell.length_b   1.000
_cell.length_c   1.000
_cell.angle_alpha   90.00
_cell.angle_beta   90.00
_cell.angle_gamma   90.00
#
_symmetry.space_group_name_H-M   'P 1'
#
loop_
_entity.id
_entity.type
_entity.pdbx_description
1 polymer ?
#
loop_
_entity_poly.entity_id
_entity_poly.type
_entity_poly.pdbx_seq_one_letter_code
_entity_poly.pdbx_strand_id
1 'polypeptide(L)'
;CRLPRKGKTPLLSGVQEGGVDFSGGEYQKLLFARALYQESPLIILDEPTAALDPIAENELYQNFSEAMESATAVYISHRLASTQFCDRIVLLENGRIVEEGTHEELMRAGGSYAKLYEMQSRYYA
;
A
#
# COMPACT_ATOMS: atom_id res chain seq x y z
N CYS A 1 9.32 17.90 2.92
CA CYS A 1 10.54 17.98 2.11
C CYS A 1 10.57 19.34 1.37
N ARG A 2 11.64 20.13 1.52
CA ARG A 2 11.79 21.41 0.80
C ARG A 2 12.55 21.17 -0.50
N LEU A 3 11.83 21.08 -1.60
CA LEU A 3 12.41 20.94 -2.94
C LEU A 3 13.02 22.27 -3.39
N PRO A 4 14.28 22.30 -3.91
CA PRO A 4 14.99 23.54 -4.28
C PRO A 4 14.25 24.41 -5.29
N ARG A 5 13.54 23.81 -6.23
CA ARG A 5 12.76 24.49 -7.29
C ARG A 5 11.26 24.21 -7.19
N LYS A 6 10.76 23.84 -5.99
CA LYS A 6 9.37 23.46 -5.76
C LYS A 6 8.95 22.35 -6.75
N GLY A 7 7.78 22.44 -7.38
CA GLY A 7 7.28 21.45 -8.35
C GLY A 7 8.08 21.36 -9.67
N LYS A 8 9.10 22.21 -9.88
CA LYS A 8 10.01 22.16 -11.04
C LYS A 8 11.36 21.54 -10.71
N THR A 9 11.53 20.99 -9.51
CA THR A 9 12.77 20.29 -9.13
C THR A 9 12.87 19.00 -9.92
N PRO A 10 13.98 18.78 -10.67
CA PRO A 10 14.24 17.50 -11.32
C PRO A 10 14.33 16.39 -10.26
N LEU A 11 13.76 15.24 -10.56
CA LEU A 11 13.87 14.05 -9.74
C LEU A 11 14.94 13.14 -10.34
N LEU A 12 15.64 12.38 -9.48
CA LEU A 12 16.75 11.49 -9.82
C LEU A 12 18.02 12.23 -10.27
N SER A 13 18.96 12.38 -9.32
CA SER A 13 20.27 13.03 -9.55
C SER A 13 21.09 12.33 -10.63
N GLY A 14 20.90 11.00 -10.81
CA GLY A 14 21.58 10.22 -11.85
C GLY A 14 21.06 10.44 -13.28
N VAL A 15 19.91 11.11 -13.45
CA VAL A 15 19.28 11.33 -14.76
C VAL A 15 19.43 12.78 -15.22
N GLN A 16 19.40 13.73 -14.28
CA GLN A 16 19.47 15.14 -14.61
C GLN A 16 20.32 15.91 -13.58
N GLU A 17 21.22 16.75 -14.07
CA GLU A 17 22.09 17.59 -13.23
C GLU A 17 21.25 18.50 -12.32
N GLY A 18 21.55 18.50 -11.02
CA GLY A 18 20.78 19.21 -10.00
C GLY A 18 19.49 18.52 -9.58
N GLY A 19 19.30 17.24 -9.95
CA GLY A 19 18.21 16.40 -9.46
C GLY A 19 18.35 16.09 -7.97
N VAL A 20 17.23 15.80 -7.32
CA VAL A 20 17.14 15.39 -5.91
C VAL A 20 16.73 13.93 -5.85
N ASP A 21 17.49 13.15 -5.09
CA ASP A 21 17.13 11.76 -4.79
C ASP A 21 16.24 11.71 -3.55
N PHE A 22 15.16 10.96 -3.66
CA PHE A 22 14.27 10.65 -2.55
C PHE A 22 14.69 9.34 -1.88
N SER A 23 14.46 9.24 -0.59
CA SER A 23 14.40 7.94 0.06
C SER A 23 13.29 7.09 -0.55
N GLY A 24 13.39 5.76 -0.44
CA GLY A 24 12.35 4.87 -0.96
C GLY A 24 10.95 5.24 -0.47
N GLY A 25 10.80 5.56 0.82
CA GLY A 25 9.53 5.98 1.39
C GLY A 25 9.02 7.33 0.88
N GLU A 26 9.90 8.33 0.68
CA GLU A 26 9.51 9.61 0.09
C GLU A 26 9.06 9.45 -1.36
N TYR A 27 9.75 8.60 -2.13
CA TYR A 27 9.37 8.31 -3.51
C TYR A 27 8.00 7.62 -3.58
N GLN A 28 7.74 6.65 -2.70
CA GLN A 28 6.43 6.01 -2.60
C GLN A 28 5.31 7.02 -2.29
N LYS A 29 5.51 7.91 -1.30
CA LYS A 29 4.54 8.97 -0.98
C LYS A 29 4.26 9.87 -2.19
N LEU A 30 5.28 10.16 -3.01
CA LEU A 30 5.11 10.93 -4.24
C LEU A 30 4.27 10.18 -5.29
N LEU A 31 4.51 8.87 -5.46
CA LEU A 31 3.71 8.03 -6.36
C LEU A 31 2.23 7.95 -5.92
N PHE A 32 1.98 7.85 -4.61
CA PHE A 32 0.63 7.93 -4.06
C PHE A 32 -0.05 9.26 -4.37
N ALA A 33 0.62 10.37 -4.07
CA ALA A 33 0.07 11.69 -4.36
C ALA A 33 -0.25 11.85 -5.85
N ARG A 34 0.57 11.29 -6.74
CA ARG A 34 0.32 11.25 -8.18
C ARG A 34 -0.92 10.43 -8.54
N ALA A 35 -1.09 9.26 -7.93
CA ALA A 35 -2.24 8.39 -8.18
C ALA A 35 -3.55 9.07 -7.74
N LEU A 36 -3.56 9.69 -6.56
CA LEU A 36 -4.71 10.45 -6.06
C LEU A 36 -5.04 11.67 -6.93
N TYR A 37 -4.01 12.39 -7.41
CA TYR A 37 -4.20 13.57 -8.25
C TYR A 37 -4.88 13.28 -9.59
N GLN A 38 -4.80 12.02 -10.07
CA GLN A 38 -5.43 11.61 -11.33
C GLN A 38 -6.94 11.40 -11.24
N GLU A 39 -7.51 11.43 -10.02
CA GLU A 39 -8.96 11.24 -9.78
C GLU A 39 -9.54 10.02 -10.54
N SER A 40 -8.77 8.94 -10.60
CA SER A 40 -9.18 7.72 -11.31
C SER A 40 -10.27 6.97 -10.53
N PRO A 41 -11.33 6.46 -11.17
CA PRO A 41 -12.33 5.63 -10.50
C PRO A 41 -11.81 4.27 -10.04
N LEU A 42 -10.65 3.83 -10.55
CA LEU A 42 -9.97 2.60 -10.15
C LEU A 42 -8.48 2.88 -9.96
N ILE A 43 -7.94 2.51 -8.80
CA ILE A 43 -6.52 2.59 -8.49
C ILE A 43 -6.01 1.20 -8.12
N ILE A 44 -4.90 0.79 -8.72
CA ILE A 44 -4.23 -0.47 -8.42
C ILE A 44 -2.89 -0.15 -7.77
N LEU A 45 -2.65 -0.72 -6.59
CA LEU A 45 -1.46 -0.53 -5.77
C LEU A 45 -0.76 -1.88 -5.60
N ASP A 46 0.40 -2.00 -6.19
CA ASP A 46 1.23 -3.19 -6.12
C ASP A 46 2.37 -2.94 -5.12
N GLU A 47 2.36 -3.70 -4.01
CA GLU A 47 3.34 -3.60 -2.91
C GLU A 47 3.60 -2.15 -2.44
N PRO A 48 2.56 -1.34 -2.21
CA PRO A 48 2.71 0.11 -2.06
C PRO A 48 3.48 0.54 -0.80
N THR A 49 3.69 -0.36 0.15
CA THR A 49 4.33 -0.07 1.45
C THR A 49 5.63 -0.82 1.67
N ALA A 50 6.18 -1.48 0.64
CA ALA A 50 7.37 -2.33 0.76
C ALA A 50 8.59 -1.61 1.37
N ALA A 51 8.73 -0.30 1.17
CA ALA A 51 9.83 0.51 1.70
C ALA A 51 9.48 1.31 2.97
N LEU A 52 8.30 1.09 3.56
CA LEU A 52 7.83 1.79 4.76
C LEU A 52 8.00 0.92 6.01
N ASP A 53 8.27 1.58 7.14
CA ASP A 53 8.12 0.95 8.45
C ASP A 53 6.63 0.79 8.82
N PRO A 54 6.28 -0.06 9.79
CA PRO A 54 4.90 -0.36 10.13
C PRO A 54 4.07 0.86 10.56
N ILE A 55 4.69 1.87 11.18
CA ILE A 55 4.00 3.08 11.65
C ILE A 55 3.64 3.96 10.44
N ALA A 56 4.62 4.21 9.57
CA ALA A 56 4.42 4.97 8.34
C ALA A 56 3.44 4.27 7.38
N GLU A 57 3.44 2.93 7.37
CA GLU A 57 2.49 2.12 6.63
C GLU A 57 1.06 2.36 7.11
N ASN A 58 0.81 2.27 8.43
CA ASN A 58 -0.52 2.48 9.00
C ASN A 58 -1.04 3.90 8.73
N GLU A 59 -0.20 4.93 8.95
CA GLU A 59 -0.55 6.32 8.63
C GLU A 59 -0.92 6.49 7.14
N LEU A 60 -0.18 5.84 6.25
CA LEU A 60 -0.43 5.90 4.82
C LEU A 60 -1.80 5.31 4.46
N TYR A 61 -2.15 4.14 5.01
CA TYR A 61 -3.44 3.49 4.75
C TYR A 61 -4.61 4.30 5.27
N GLN A 62 -4.51 4.89 6.48
CA GLN A 62 -5.55 5.77 7.02
C GLN A 62 -5.79 6.98 6.11
N ASN A 63 -4.74 7.70 5.75
CA ASN A 63 -4.84 8.86 4.86
C ASN A 63 -5.36 8.48 3.47
N PHE A 64 -5.02 7.28 2.99
CA PHE A 64 -5.45 6.79 1.70
C PHE A 64 -6.93 6.41 1.69
N SER A 65 -7.40 5.72 2.73
CA SER A 65 -8.81 5.34 2.88
C SER A 65 -9.72 6.57 2.85
N GLU A 66 -9.35 7.64 3.60
CA GLU A 66 -10.09 8.90 3.59
C GLU A 66 -10.11 9.58 2.21
N ALA A 67 -8.97 9.55 1.50
CA ALA A 67 -8.85 10.18 0.17
C ALA A 67 -9.57 9.41 -0.94
N MET A 68 -9.92 8.14 -0.70
CA MET A 68 -10.45 7.21 -1.70
C MET A 68 -11.94 6.91 -1.55
N GLU A 69 -12.70 7.69 -0.77
CA GLU A 69 -14.15 7.47 -0.55
C GLU A 69 -14.98 7.30 -1.83
N SER A 70 -14.52 7.84 -2.96
CA SER A 70 -15.23 7.82 -4.24
C SER A 70 -14.64 6.88 -5.30
N ALA A 71 -13.57 6.12 -4.98
CA ALA A 71 -12.87 5.28 -5.94
C ALA A 71 -12.73 3.83 -5.46
N THR A 72 -12.57 2.91 -6.38
CA THR A 72 -12.24 1.51 -6.06
C THR A 72 -10.73 1.35 -6.00
N ALA A 73 -10.22 0.79 -4.91
CA ALA A 73 -8.81 0.47 -4.75
C ALA A 73 -8.57 -1.03 -4.73
N VAL A 74 -7.58 -1.49 -5.50
CA VAL A 74 -7.08 -2.87 -5.47
C VAL A 74 -5.68 -2.85 -4.90
N TYR A 75 -5.48 -3.53 -3.77
CA TYR A 75 -4.19 -3.68 -3.12
C TYR A 75 -3.62 -5.06 -3.40
N ILE A 76 -2.38 -5.11 -3.86
CA ILE A 76 -1.62 -6.34 -3.93
C ILE A 76 -0.53 -6.23 -2.87
N SER A 77 -0.56 -7.10 -1.86
CA SER A 77 0.41 -7.08 -0.78
C SER A 77 0.64 -8.47 -0.20
N HIS A 78 1.87 -8.70 0.23
CA HIS A 78 2.23 -9.84 1.07
C HIS A 78 2.21 -9.49 2.57
N ARG A 79 1.96 -8.22 2.94
CA ARG A 79 1.83 -7.75 4.32
C ARG A 79 0.37 -7.76 4.74
N LEU A 80 -0.02 -8.77 5.53
CA LEU A 80 -1.43 -8.96 5.89
C LEU A 80 -1.95 -7.95 6.92
N ALA A 81 -1.08 -7.23 7.63
CA ALA A 81 -1.50 -6.17 8.55
C ALA A 81 -2.36 -5.09 7.88
N SER A 82 -2.09 -4.81 6.61
CA SER A 82 -2.84 -3.84 5.82
C SER A 82 -4.19 -4.35 5.30
N THR A 83 -4.41 -5.67 5.28
CA THR A 83 -5.64 -6.23 4.72
C THR A 83 -6.86 -6.01 5.60
N GLN A 84 -6.68 -5.74 6.90
CA GLN A 84 -7.78 -5.45 7.82
C GLN A 84 -8.58 -4.19 7.47
N PHE A 85 -8.02 -3.30 6.66
CA PHE A 85 -8.69 -2.07 6.19
C PHE A 85 -9.46 -2.27 4.87
N CYS A 86 -9.39 -3.47 4.28
CA CYS A 86 -10.04 -3.76 3.01
C CYS A 86 -11.47 -4.27 3.23
N ASP A 87 -12.41 -3.81 2.42
CA ASP A 87 -13.79 -4.29 2.43
C ASP A 87 -13.88 -5.76 1.98
N ARG A 88 -12.95 -6.18 1.13
CA ARG A 88 -12.89 -7.53 0.58
C ARG A 88 -11.45 -7.96 0.37
N ILE A 89 -11.16 -9.18 0.81
CA ILE A 89 -9.85 -9.82 0.68
C ILE A 89 -10.00 -11.04 -0.22
N VAL A 90 -9.05 -11.21 -1.11
CA VAL A 90 -8.96 -12.38 -2.01
C VAL A 90 -7.59 -13.01 -1.83
N LEU A 91 -7.55 -14.24 -1.30
CA LEU A 91 -6.32 -15.02 -1.17
C LEU A 91 -6.09 -15.86 -2.42
N LEU A 92 -4.93 -15.67 -3.04
CA LEU A 92 -4.50 -16.37 -4.24
C LEU A 92 -3.39 -17.37 -3.90
N GLU A 93 -3.59 -18.63 -4.27
CA GLU A 93 -2.55 -19.68 -4.21
C GLU A 93 -2.48 -20.41 -5.56
N ASN A 94 -1.28 -20.57 -6.08
CA ASN A 94 -1.03 -21.24 -7.37
C ASN A 94 -1.93 -20.73 -8.52
N GLY A 95 -2.17 -19.41 -8.57
CA GLY A 95 -2.98 -18.78 -9.60
C GLY A 95 -4.50 -19.00 -9.47
N ARG A 96 -4.96 -19.49 -8.32
CA ARG A 96 -6.39 -19.69 -8.03
C ARG A 96 -6.81 -18.97 -6.77
N ILE A 97 -8.04 -18.49 -6.75
CA ILE A 97 -8.66 -17.96 -5.53
C ILE A 97 -8.97 -19.16 -4.63
N VAL A 98 -8.40 -19.15 -3.42
CA VAL A 98 -8.60 -20.20 -2.42
C VAL A 98 -9.50 -19.76 -1.28
N GLU A 99 -9.45 -18.47 -0.93
CA GLU A 99 -10.30 -17.86 0.10
C GLU A 99 -10.69 -16.45 -0.33
N GLU A 100 -11.89 -16.02 0.09
CA GLU A 100 -12.44 -14.71 -0.19
C GLU A 100 -13.42 -14.30 0.91
N GLY A 101 -13.35 -13.04 1.36
CA GLY A 101 -14.22 -12.50 2.40
C GLY A 101 -13.66 -11.25 3.04
N THR A 102 -14.29 -10.78 4.12
CA THR A 102 -13.76 -9.75 5.01
C THR A 102 -12.68 -10.33 5.92
N HIS A 103 -11.90 -9.46 6.57
CA HIS A 103 -10.91 -9.89 7.55
C HIS A 103 -11.53 -10.77 8.64
N GLU A 104 -12.65 -10.34 9.22
CA GLU A 104 -13.31 -11.07 10.31
C GLU A 104 -13.86 -12.44 9.86
N GLU A 105 -14.40 -12.51 8.67
CA GLU A 105 -14.90 -13.77 8.09
C GLU A 105 -13.77 -14.78 7.90
N LEU A 106 -12.67 -14.34 7.29
CA LEU A 106 -11.52 -15.19 7.02
C LEU A 106 -10.79 -15.61 8.29
N MET A 107 -10.66 -14.73 9.29
CA MET A 107 -10.10 -15.08 10.61
C MET A 107 -10.98 -16.11 11.33
N ARG A 108 -12.31 -15.95 11.29
CA ARG A 108 -13.27 -16.90 11.89
C ARG A 108 -13.25 -18.25 11.20
N ALA A 109 -13.04 -18.29 9.90
CA ALA A 109 -12.92 -19.51 9.12
C ALA A 109 -11.69 -20.34 9.49
N GLY A 110 -10.63 -19.73 10.02
CA GLY A 110 -9.39 -20.40 10.46
C GLY A 110 -8.62 -21.07 9.32
N GLY A 111 -8.79 -20.59 8.09
CA GLY A 111 -8.18 -21.14 6.89
C GLY A 111 -6.73 -20.71 6.67
N SER A 112 -6.30 -20.69 5.41
CA SER A 112 -4.94 -20.29 5.02
C SER A 112 -4.67 -18.83 5.36
N TYR A 113 -5.63 -17.93 5.14
CA TYR A 113 -5.51 -16.53 5.48
C TYR A 113 -5.24 -16.31 6.98
N ALA A 114 -6.05 -16.91 7.85
CA ALA A 114 -5.90 -16.76 9.30
C ALA A 114 -4.53 -17.25 9.77
N LYS A 115 -4.05 -18.40 9.28
CA LYS A 115 -2.74 -18.94 9.61
C LYS A 115 -1.60 -18.01 9.17
N LEU A 116 -1.68 -17.45 7.96
CA LEU A 116 -0.70 -16.51 7.45
C LEU A 116 -0.70 -15.22 8.27
N TYR A 117 -1.89 -14.71 8.60
CA TYR A 117 -2.05 -13.50 9.42
C TYR A 117 -1.44 -13.68 10.81
N GLU A 118 -1.75 -14.77 11.51
CA GLU A 118 -1.19 -15.10 12.82
C GLU A 118 0.34 -15.29 12.77
N MET A 119 0.84 -15.91 11.72
CA MET A 119 2.28 -16.10 11.52
C MET A 119 2.98 -14.74 11.38
N GLN A 120 2.45 -13.84 10.55
CA GLN A 120 3.04 -12.52 10.36
C GLN A 120 2.93 -11.64 11.60
N SER A 121 1.81 -11.66 12.31
CA SER A 121 1.62 -10.85 13.51
C SER A 121 2.63 -11.16 14.62
N ARG A 122 3.11 -12.42 14.71
CA ARG A 122 4.16 -12.82 15.66
C ARG A 122 5.54 -12.24 15.34
N TYR A 123 5.80 -11.87 14.10
CA TYR A 123 7.08 -11.28 13.69
C TYR A 123 7.11 -9.76 13.87
N TYR A 124 5.95 -9.12 14.04
CA TYR A 124 5.83 -7.67 14.23
C TYR A 124 5.45 -7.27 15.66
N ALA A 125 5.26 -8.23 16.57
CA ALA A 125 5.07 -8.02 18.00
C ALA A 125 6.45 -8.05 18.71
#